data_3bbd0190ded41a710f2fca8d63cf3ad8
#
_entry.id   3bbd0190ded41a710f2fca8d63cf3ad8
#
_cell.length_a   1.000
_cell.length_b   1.000
_cell.length_c   1.000
_cell.angle_alpha   90.00
_cell.angle_beta   90.00
_cell.angle_gamma   90.00
#
_symmetry.space_group_name_H-M   'P 1'
#
loop_
_entity.id
_entity.type
_entity.pdbx_description
1 polymer ?
#
loop_
_entity_poly.entity_id
_entity_poly.type
_entity_poly.pdbx_seq_one_letter_code
_entity_poly.pdbx_strand_id
1 'polypeptide(L)'
;NVDVRLGVDPRKANQMVRGVVTLPHGTGKTVRVLVLCTPDKEAEATAAGADYVGLDEYVEKIKGGWTDVDVIITTPNVMGKVGALGRILGPRGLMPNPKTGTVTMDVAKAVQEVKAGKIDFKVDKYGIIHTAIGKVSFTPEQIVENAQEVMSTIIKLKPSAAKGTYVKSIF
;
A
#
# COMPACT_ATOMS: atom_id res chain seq x y z
N ASN A 1 11.05 -0.43 11.77
CA ASN A 1 10.06 -1.41 11.31
C ASN A 1 9.41 -2.07 12.51
N VAL A 2 8.22 -2.61 12.30
CA VAL A 2 7.52 -3.47 13.26
C VAL A 2 7.08 -4.73 12.53
N ASP A 3 7.37 -5.87 13.14
CA ASP A 3 7.00 -7.18 12.63
C ASP A 3 5.98 -7.81 13.59
N VAL A 4 4.77 -8.06 13.10
CA VAL A 4 3.66 -8.57 13.90
C VAL A 4 3.33 -9.99 13.46
N ARG A 5 3.59 -10.96 14.32
CA ARG A 5 3.23 -12.37 14.07
C ARG A 5 1.80 -12.64 14.53
N LEU A 6 0.99 -13.11 13.61
CA LEU A 6 -0.42 -13.41 13.82
C LEU A 6 -0.70 -14.92 13.90
N GLY A 7 -1.73 -15.28 14.64
CA GLY A 7 -2.25 -16.65 14.73
C GLY A 7 -3.22 -16.97 13.59
N VAL A 8 -2.79 -16.75 12.33
CA VAL A 8 -3.57 -17.03 11.13
C VAL A 8 -2.84 -18.01 10.22
N ASP A 9 -3.59 -18.73 9.38
CA ASP A 9 -3.04 -19.55 8.30
C ASP A 9 -3.20 -18.79 6.97
N PRO A 10 -2.15 -18.14 6.46
CA PRO A 10 -2.24 -17.31 5.25
C PRO A 10 -2.50 -18.10 3.97
N ARG A 11 -2.39 -19.43 3.99
CA ARG A 11 -2.76 -20.30 2.87
C ARG A 11 -4.28 -20.39 2.68
N LYS A 12 -5.04 -20.08 3.73
CA LYS A 12 -6.49 -20.06 3.70
C LYS A 12 -6.99 -18.66 3.36
N ALA A 13 -7.75 -18.52 2.28
CA ALA A 13 -8.23 -17.24 1.80
C ALA A 13 -9.06 -16.46 2.85
N ASN A 14 -9.80 -17.18 3.72
CA ASN A 14 -10.59 -16.61 4.81
C ASN A 14 -9.78 -16.22 6.06
N GLN A 15 -8.48 -16.49 6.08
CA GLN A 15 -7.56 -16.10 7.15
C GLN A 15 -6.46 -15.15 6.66
N MET A 16 -6.53 -14.72 5.40
CA MET A 16 -5.60 -13.75 4.84
C MET A 16 -5.88 -12.36 5.39
N VAL A 17 -4.94 -11.82 6.18
CA VAL A 17 -5.01 -10.45 6.71
C VAL A 17 -4.32 -9.51 5.74
N ARG A 18 -5.08 -8.55 5.25
CA ARG A 18 -4.61 -7.48 4.37
C ARG A 18 -5.42 -6.23 4.61
N GLY A 19 -4.77 -5.09 4.64
CA GLY A 19 -5.44 -3.82 4.84
C GLY A 19 -4.56 -2.63 4.53
N VAL A 20 -5.08 -1.48 4.85
CA VAL A 20 -4.41 -0.20 4.76
C VAL A 20 -4.53 0.53 6.08
N VAL A 21 -3.55 1.33 6.39
CA VAL A 21 -3.56 2.24 7.54
C VAL A 21 -2.93 3.57 7.13
N THR A 22 -3.52 4.67 7.60
CA THR A 22 -2.93 6.00 7.44
C THR A 22 -2.21 6.34 8.73
N LEU A 23 -0.88 6.44 8.64
CA LEU A 23 -0.05 6.77 9.80
C LEU A 23 -0.19 8.25 10.14
N PRO A 24 -0.47 8.63 11.40
CA PRO A 24 -0.62 10.03 11.82
C PRO A 24 0.58 10.90 11.47
N HIS A 25 1.79 10.35 11.57
CA HIS A 25 3.04 11.04 11.28
C HIS A 25 3.74 10.57 10.00
N GLY A 26 3.05 9.77 9.16
CA GLY A 26 3.63 9.13 7.98
C GLY A 26 4.76 8.15 8.31
N THR A 27 5.51 7.73 7.29
CA THR A 27 6.67 6.83 7.46
C THR A 27 8.00 7.58 7.52
N GLY A 28 8.00 8.90 7.32
CA GLY A 28 9.21 9.72 7.16
C GLY A 28 9.93 9.51 5.83
N LYS A 29 9.39 8.67 4.94
CA LYS A 29 9.91 8.44 3.59
C LYS A 29 9.15 9.32 2.60
N THR A 30 9.88 9.98 1.69
CA THR A 30 9.26 10.63 0.53
C THR A 30 8.80 9.55 -0.43
N VAL A 31 7.48 9.41 -0.56
CA VAL A 31 6.85 8.39 -1.41
C VAL A 31 6.75 8.94 -2.84
N ARG A 32 7.30 8.20 -3.81
CA ARG A 32 7.17 8.51 -5.24
C ARG A 32 5.95 7.80 -5.78
N VAL A 33 5.00 8.61 -6.28
CA VAL A 33 3.70 8.14 -6.76
C VAL A 33 3.63 8.26 -8.27
N LEU A 34 3.34 7.14 -8.93
CA LEU A 34 2.98 7.09 -10.34
C LEU A 34 1.46 6.94 -10.46
N VAL A 35 0.83 7.80 -11.25
CA VAL A 35 -0.59 7.70 -11.59
C VAL A 35 -0.74 7.26 -13.05
N LEU A 36 -1.35 6.11 -13.26
CA LEU A 36 -1.71 5.60 -14.59
C LEU A 36 -3.19 5.89 -14.84
N CYS A 37 -3.46 6.89 -15.64
CA CYS A 37 -4.82 7.35 -15.92
C CYS A 37 -4.97 7.81 -17.37
N THR A 38 -6.21 8.08 -17.75
CA THR A 38 -6.54 8.71 -19.03
C THR A 38 -6.18 10.20 -19.02
N PRO A 39 -5.93 10.84 -20.18
CA PRO A 39 -5.50 12.25 -20.25
C PRO A 39 -6.39 13.25 -19.53
N ASP A 40 -7.69 12.97 -19.43
CA ASP A 40 -8.67 13.77 -18.71
C ASP A 40 -8.41 13.86 -17.20
N LYS A 41 -7.71 12.86 -16.63
CA LYS A 41 -7.35 12.78 -15.21
C LYS A 41 -5.92 13.20 -14.88
N GLU A 42 -5.09 13.44 -15.88
CA GLU A 42 -3.67 13.77 -15.68
C GLU A 42 -3.48 15.09 -14.92
N ALA A 43 -4.27 16.11 -15.28
CA ALA A 43 -4.22 17.41 -14.62
C ALA A 43 -4.60 17.31 -13.14
N GLU A 44 -5.62 16.53 -12.81
CA GLU A 44 -6.08 16.28 -11.45
C GLU A 44 -4.99 15.56 -10.61
N ALA A 45 -4.37 14.53 -11.19
CA ALA A 45 -3.31 13.77 -10.54
C ALA A 45 -2.05 14.63 -10.29
N THR A 46 -1.68 15.45 -11.27
CA THR A 46 -0.54 16.36 -11.16
C THR A 46 -0.78 17.44 -10.09
N ALA A 47 -1.97 18.03 -10.08
CA ALA A 47 -2.35 19.03 -9.08
C ALA A 47 -2.35 18.43 -7.64
N ALA A 48 -2.66 17.16 -7.50
CA ALA A 48 -2.61 16.45 -6.22
C ALA A 48 -1.19 16.11 -5.72
N GLY A 49 -0.17 16.32 -6.56
CA GLY A 49 1.24 16.12 -6.19
C GLY A 49 1.81 14.77 -6.60
N ALA A 50 1.24 14.09 -7.60
CA ALA A 50 1.85 12.90 -8.17
C ALA A 50 3.21 13.23 -8.80
N ASP A 51 4.19 12.34 -8.60
CA ASP A 51 5.55 12.56 -9.13
C ASP A 51 5.62 12.20 -10.62
N TYR A 52 4.83 11.23 -11.02
CA TYR A 52 4.74 10.77 -12.41
C TYR A 52 3.27 10.57 -12.78
N VAL A 53 2.87 11.06 -13.93
CA VAL A 53 1.50 10.94 -14.46
C VAL A 53 1.55 10.61 -15.95
N GLY A 54 0.72 9.66 -16.38
CA GLY A 54 0.62 9.27 -17.78
C GLY A 54 0.09 7.84 -17.91
N LEU A 55 0.09 7.28 -19.10
CA LEU A 55 -0.39 5.93 -19.34
C LEU A 55 0.58 5.12 -20.20
N ASP A 56 0.49 5.24 -21.52
CA ASP A 56 1.20 4.33 -22.44
C ASP A 56 2.71 4.48 -22.35
N GLU A 57 3.22 5.68 -22.12
CA GLU A 57 4.64 5.95 -21.88
C GLU A 57 5.19 5.17 -20.69
N TYR A 58 4.48 5.21 -19.56
CA TYR A 58 4.92 4.50 -18.35
C TYR A 58 4.67 3.00 -18.43
N VAL A 59 3.64 2.56 -19.15
CA VAL A 59 3.43 1.14 -19.46
C VAL A 59 4.64 0.57 -20.19
N GLU A 60 5.15 1.28 -21.22
CA GLU A 60 6.35 0.85 -21.96
C GLU A 60 7.61 0.93 -21.11
N LYS A 61 7.80 1.99 -20.30
CA LYS A 61 8.92 2.08 -19.36
C LYS A 61 8.94 0.92 -18.37
N ILE A 62 7.78 0.54 -17.81
CA ILE A 62 7.66 -0.58 -16.87
C ILE A 62 7.95 -1.91 -17.57
N LYS A 63 7.48 -2.12 -18.81
CA LYS A 63 7.86 -3.29 -19.61
C LYS A 63 9.37 -3.39 -19.83
N GLY A 64 10.02 -2.23 -19.98
CA GLY A 64 11.49 -2.13 -20.06
C GLY A 64 12.22 -2.35 -18.73
N GLY A 65 11.48 -2.60 -17.63
CA GLY A 65 12.03 -2.88 -16.31
C GLY A 65 12.11 -1.67 -15.37
N TRP A 66 11.64 -0.48 -15.79
CA TRP A 66 11.61 0.68 -14.91
C TRP A 66 10.53 0.53 -13.82
N THR A 67 10.93 0.62 -12.58
CA THR A 67 10.05 0.49 -11.41
C THR A 67 10.50 1.42 -10.28
N ASP A 68 11.03 2.59 -10.63
CA ASP A 68 11.58 3.56 -9.69
C ASP A 68 10.48 4.41 -9.02
N VAL A 69 9.46 3.72 -8.51
CA VAL A 69 8.32 4.29 -7.79
C VAL A 69 7.99 3.45 -6.58
N ASP A 70 7.33 4.06 -5.60
CA ASP A 70 6.94 3.38 -4.37
C ASP A 70 5.47 2.94 -4.38
N VAL A 71 4.61 3.69 -5.06
CA VAL A 71 3.18 3.38 -5.20
C VAL A 71 2.70 3.69 -6.62
N ILE A 72 1.87 2.81 -7.16
CA ILE A 72 1.19 3.02 -8.43
C ILE A 72 -0.32 3.12 -8.17
N ILE A 73 -0.90 4.24 -8.59
CA ILE A 73 -2.34 4.49 -8.55
C ILE A 73 -2.86 4.40 -9.99
N THR A 74 -4.02 3.81 -10.17
CA THR A 74 -4.63 3.68 -11.50
C THR A 74 -6.14 3.89 -11.45
N THR A 75 -6.70 4.30 -12.58
CA THR A 75 -8.15 4.31 -12.75
C THR A 75 -8.64 2.93 -13.22
N PRO A 76 -9.87 2.52 -12.86
CA PRO A 76 -10.42 1.23 -13.28
C PRO A 76 -10.42 1.03 -14.80
N ASN A 77 -10.62 2.10 -15.55
CA ASN A 77 -10.71 2.08 -17.02
C ASN A 77 -9.43 1.58 -17.70
N VAL A 78 -8.26 1.82 -17.09
CA VAL A 78 -6.96 1.44 -17.66
C VAL A 78 -6.38 0.16 -17.06
N MET A 79 -7.09 -0.47 -16.11
CA MET A 79 -6.64 -1.71 -15.47
C MET A 79 -6.34 -2.84 -16.45
N GLY A 80 -7.01 -2.90 -17.60
CA GLY A 80 -6.71 -3.88 -18.64
C GLY A 80 -5.27 -3.78 -19.15
N LYS A 81 -4.76 -2.56 -19.36
CA LYS A 81 -3.36 -2.30 -19.75
C LYS A 81 -2.39 -2.59 -18.59
N VAL A 82 -2.74 -2.15 -17.39
CA VAL A 82 -1.91 -2.35 -16.18
C VAL A 82 -1.84 -3.82 -15.77
N GLY A 83 -2.91 -4.59 -16.00
CA GLY A 83 -2.96 -6.03 -15.74
C GLY A 83 -1.88 -6.82 -16.48
N ALA A 84 -1.53 -6.40 -17.70
CA ALA A 84 -0.44 -6.99 -18.47
C ALA A 84 0.93 -6.82 -17.79
N LEU A 85 1.09 -5.82 -16.91
CA LEU A 85 2.30 -5.56 -16.14
C LEU A 85 2.38 -6.37 -14.83
N GLY A 86 1.37 -7.17 -14.53
CA GLY A 86 1.27 -7.91 -13.27
C GLY A 86 2.45 -8.84 -12.97
N ARG A 87 3.09 -9.37 -14.03
CA ARG A 87 4.30 -10.20 -13.89
C ARG A 87 5.51 -9.42 -13.39
N ILE A 88 5.57 -8.11 -13.67
CA ILE A 88 6.66 -7.21 -13.26
C ILE A 88 6.32 -6.55 -11.93
N LEU A 89 5.11 -6.01 -11.81
CA LEU A 89 4.67 -5.25 -10.63
C LEU A 89 4.29 -6.14 -9.44
N GLY A 90 3.77 -7.34 -9.69
CA GLY A 90 3.32 -8.27 -8.65
C GLY A 90 4.41 -8.68 -7.67
N PRO A 91 5.55 -9.21 -8.11
CA PRO A 91 6.66 -9.59 -7.24
C PRO A 91 7.25 -8.43 -6.44
N ARG A 92 7.12 -7.20 -6.95
CA ARG A 92 7.62 -5.97 -6.30
C ARG A 92 6.60 -5.33 -5.35
N GLY A 93 5.39 -5.88 -5.25
CA GLY A 93 4.33 -5.32 -4.44
C GLY A 93 3.73 -4.00 -4.98
N LEU A 94 4.04 -3.63 -6.22
CA LEU A 94 3.61 -2.38 -6.85
C LEU A 94 2.29 -2.51 -7.62
N MET A 95 1.71 -3.72 -7.68
CA MET A 95 0.47 -3.94 -8.43
C MET A 95 -0.71 -3.21 -7.78
N PRO A 96 -1.38 -2.29 -8.50
CA PRO A 96 -2.54 -1.60 -7.98
C PRO A 96 -3.66 -2.55 -7.59
N ASN A 97 -4.37 -2.24 -6.51
CA ASN A 97 -5.42 -3.08 -5.98
C ASN A 97 -6.60 -2.24 -5.45
N PRO A 98 -7.85 -2.57 -5.82
CA PRO A 98 -9.03 -1.86 -5.30
C PRO A 98 -9.14 -1.92 -3.77
N LYS A 99 -8.73 -3.03 -3.16
CA LYS A 99 -8.81 -3.20 -1.69
C LYS A 99 -7.87 -2.28 -0.92
N THR A 100 -6.79 -1.82 -1.55
CA THR A 100 -5.85 -0.85 -0.96
C THR A 100 -6.16 0.59 -1.36
N GLY A 101 -7.19 0.79 -2.19
CA GLY A 101 -7.60 2.11 -2.68
C GLY A 101 -6.66 2.69 -3.74
N THR A 102 -5.77 1.87 -4.32
CA THR A 102 -4.88 2.29 -5.40
C THR A 102 -5.49 2.12 -6.80
N VAL A 103 -6.69 1.54 -6.89
CA VAL A 103 -7.53 1.55 -8.08
C VAL A 103 -8.78 2.36 -7.77
N THR A 104 -8.87 3.58 -8.29
CA THR A 104 -9.97 4.51 -8.00
C THR A 104 -10.18 5.52 -9.12
N MET A 105 -11.39 6.04 -9.21
CA MET A 105 -11.71 7.17 -10.10
C MET A 105 -11.26 8.52 -9.51
N ASP A 106 -11.15 8.60 -8.19
CA ASP A 106 -10.68 9.78 -7.46
C ASP A 106 -9.17 9.72 -7.25
N VAL A 107 -8.44 10.02 -8.30
CA VAL A 107 -6.97 9.94 -8.29
C VAL A 107 -6.34 11.00 -7.38
N ALA A 108 -6.93 12.19 -7.28
CA ALA A 108 -6.42 13.27 -6.44
C ALA A 108 -6.43 12.87 -4.97
N LYS A 109 -7.55 12.35 -4.47
CA LYS A 109 -7.68 11.88 -3.10
C LYS A 109 -6.71 10.73 -2.81
N ALA A 110 -6.59 9.77 -3.73
CA ALA A 110 -5.67 8.64 -3.56
C ALA A 110 -4.21 9.10 -3.46
N VAL A 111 -3.78 10.05 -4.29
CA VAL A 111 -2.42 10.63 -4.22
C VAL A 111 -2.20 11.35 -2.89
N GLN A 112 -3.15 12.17 -2.45
CA GLN A 112 -3.07 12.90 -1.18
C GLN A 112 -2.97 11.94 0.02
N GLU A 113 -3.79 10.89 0.06
CA GLU A 113 -3.76 9.90 1.13
C GLU A 113 -2.42 9.16 1.19
N VAL A 114 -1.88 8.74 0.04
CA VAL A 114 -0.57 8.09 -0.04
C VAL A 114 0.55 9.02 0.41
N LYS A 115 0.53 10.28 -0.01
CA LYS A 115 1.51 11.29 0.42
C LYS A 115 1.37 11.64 1.90
N ALA A 116 0.16 11.55 2.47
CA ALA A 116 -0.11 11.75 3.89
C ALA A 116 0.34 10.60 4.80
N GLY A 117 0.81 9.47 4.24
CA GLY A 117 1.33 8.35 5.01
C GLY A 117 0.45 7.11 5.02
N LYS A 118 -0.47 6.97 4.07
CA LYS A 118 -1.22 5.73 3.86
C LYS A 118 -0.29 4.64 3.36
N ILE A 119 -0.23 3.56 4.11
CA ILE A 119 0.52 2.34 3.76
C ILE A 119 -0.42 1.15 3.67
N ASP A 120 -0.08 0.20 2.83
CA ASP A 120 -0.75 -1.09 2.80
C ASP A 120 0.12 -2.16 3.49
N PHE A 121 -0.54 -3.15 4.02
CA PHE A 121 0.12 -4.29 4.62
C PHE A 121 -0.61 -5.59 4.26
N LYS A 122 0.15 -6.66 4.24
CA LYS A 122 -0.35 -8.00 3.98
C LYS A 122 0.44 -9.00 4.81
N VAL A 123 -0.25 -9.99 5.37
CA VAL A 123 0.40 -11.11 6.04
C VAL A 123 1.18 -11.95 5.02
N ASP A 124 2.41 -12.32 5.39
CA ASP A 124 3.27 -13.18 4.59
C ASP A 124 2.89 -14.68 4.76
N LYS A 125 3.65 -15.57 4.10
CA LYS A 125 3.43 -17.02 4.16
C LYS A 125 3.66 -17.64 5.55
N TYR A 126 4.28 -16.90 6.47
CA TYR A 126 4.57 -17.34 7.84
C TYR A 126 3.59 -16.76 8.87
N GLY A 127 2.61 -15.98 8.43
CA GLY A 127 1.65 -15.32 9.32
C GLY A 127 2.19 -14.03 9.92
N ILE A 128 3.19 -13.39 9.31
CA ILE A 128 3.83 -12.17 9.81
C ILE A 128 3.46 -10.99 8.90
N ILE A 129 3.16 -9.86 9.54
CA ILE A 129 3.02 -8.55 8.87
C ILE A 129 4.30 -7.77 9.13
N HIS A 130 4.92 -7.28 8.06
CA HIS A 130 6.09 -6.41 8.09
C HIS A 130 5.66 -5.00 7.69
N THR A 131 5.92 -4.02 8.54
CA THR A 131 5.54 -2.63 8.25
C THR A 131 6.53 -1.62 8.82
N ALA A 132 6.72 -0.52 8.10
CA ALA A 132 7.52 0.59 8.57
C ALA A 132 6.62 1.61 9.29
N ILE A 133 6.96 1.97 10.52
CA ILE A 133 6.19 2.92 11.33
C ILE A 133 6.91 4.25 11.54
N GLY A 134 8.10 4.40 11.01
CA GLY A 134 8.87 5.64 11.14
C GLY A 134 10.34 5.45 10.84
N LYS A 135 11.10 6.48 11.11
CA LYS A 135 12.56 6.55 10.98
C LYS A 135 13.22 6.82 12.33
N VAL A 136 14.53 6.66 12.39
CA VAL A 136 15.33 6.99 13.60
C VAL A 136 15.21 8.48 13.98
N SER A 137 14.90 9.34 13.02
CA SER A 137 14.68 10.77 13.23
C SER A 137 13.34 11.12 13.89
N PHE A 138 12.43 10.15 14.05
CA PHE A 138 11.14 10.37 14.69
C PHE A 138 11.31 10.47 16.20
N THR A 139 10.47 11.28 16.83
CA THR A 139 10.37 11.29 18.29
C THR A 139 9.73 10.00 18.81
N PRO A 140 10.00 9.60 20.06
CA PRO A 140 9.35 8.43 20.67
C PRO A 140 7.82 8.49 20.58
N GLU A 141 7.24 9.66 20.81
CA GLU A 141 5.79 9.88 20.75
C GLU A 141 5.23 9.61 19.35
N GLN A 142 5.90 10.09 18.29
CA GLN A 142 5.49 9.86 16.90
C GLN A 142 5.53 8.36 16.56
N ILE A 143 6.54 7.64 17.03
CA ILE A 143 6.65 6.20 16.82
C ILE A 143 5.54 5.46 17.56
N VAL A 144 5.23 5.84 18.79
CA VAL A 144 4.16 5.22 19.61
C VAL A 144 2.80 5.43 18.94
N GLU A 145 2.48 6.65 18.52
CA GLU A 145 1.20 6.94 17.86
C GLU A 145 1.04 6.17 16.55
N ASN A 146 2.08 6.11 15.72
CA ASN A 146 2.07 5.30 14.50
C ASN A 146 1.90 3.81 14.81
N ALA A 147 2.61 3.29 15.81
CA ALA A 147 2.50 1.88 16.22
C ALA A 147 1.09 1.54 16.73
N GLN A 148 0.51 2.42 17.54
CA GLN A 148 -0.86 2.24 18.05
C GLN A 148 -1.89 2.19 16.92
N GLU A 149 -1.78 3.06 15.92
CA GLU A 149 -2.69 3.08 14.78
C GLU A 149 -2.58 1.81 13.93
N VAL A 150 -1.36 1.34 13.67
CA VAL A 150 -1.11 0.07 12.97
C VAL A 150 -1.70 -1.10 13.74
N MET A 151 -1.42 -1.21 15.03
CA MET A 151 -1.93 -2.31 15.86
C MET A 151 -3.45 -2.30 15.99
N SER A 152 -4.06 -1.13 16.17
CA SER A 152 -5.50 -0.97 16.20
C SER A 152 -6.15 -1.45 14.90
N THR A 153 -5.57 -1.10 13.76
CA THR A 153 -6.05 -1.52 12.44
C THR A 153 -5.90 -3.03 12.25
N ILE A 154 -4.76 -3.62 12.62
CA ILE A 154 -4.53 -5.07 12.53
C ILE A 154 -5.55 -5.84 13.39
N ILE A 155 -5.81 -5.37 14.61
CA ILE A 155 -6.78 -6.00 15.52
C ILE A 155 -8.20 -5.95 14.95
N LYS A 156 -8.61 -4.81 14.39
CA LYS A 156 -9.93 -4.65 13.74
C LYS A 156 -10.11 -5.60 12.54
N LEU A 157 -9.02 -5.95 11.87
CA LEU A 157 -9.04 -6.86 10.71
C LEU A 157 -8.94 -8.33 11.08
N LYS A 158 -9.09 -8.71 12.36
CA LYS A 158 -9.08 -10.10 12.78
C LYS A 158 -10.12 -10.92 12.01
N PRO A 159 -9.71 -11.94 11.23
CA PRO A 159 -10.67 -12.81 10.55
C PRO A 159 -11.52 -13.59 11.56
N SER A 160 -12.81 -13.74 11.30
CA SER A 160 -13.71 -14.56 12.13
C SER A 160 -13.28 -16.03 12.19
N ALA A 161 -12.62 -16.51 11.14
CA ALA A 161 -12.07 -17.87 11.07
C ALA A 161 -10.79 -18.06 11.89
N ALA A 162 -10.14 -16.97 12.38
CA ALA A 162 -8.95 -17.07 13.23
C ALA A 162 -9.34 -17.38 14.67
N LYS A 163 -9.06 -18.60 15.10
CA LYS A 163 -9.32 -19.10 16.47
C LYS A 163 -8.07 -18.98 17.33
N GLY A 164 -8.27 -18.80 18.63
CA GLY A 164 -7.17 -18.69 19.61
C GLY A 164 -6.50 -17.31 19.64
N THR A 165 -5.23 -17.28 20.05
CA THR A 165 -4.45 -16.05 20.20
C THR A 165 -4.16 -15.47 18.82
N TYR A 166 -4.67 -14.26 18.56
CA TYR A 166 -4.52 -13.59 17.26
C TYR A 166 -3.15 -12.93 17.09
N VAL A 167 -2.77 -12.06 18.02
CA VAL A 167 -1.42 -11.48 18.04
C VAL A 167 -0.52 -12.37 18.91
N LYS A 168 0.48 -13.01 18.27
CA LYS A 168 1.39 -13.93 18.97
C LYS A 168 2.64 -13.23 19.51
N SER A 169 3.23 -12.36 18.69
CA SER A 169 4.42 -11.59 19.09
C SER A 169 4.55 -10.33 18.21
N ILE A 170 5.26 -9.35 18.75
CA ILE A 170 5.58 -8.08 18.09
C ILE A 170 7.08 -7.85 18.28
N PHE A 171 7.79 -7.51 17.20
CA PHE A 171 9.22 -7.24 17.17
C PHE A 171 9.51 -5.90 16.49
#